data_23f2e23cbf58de70fa8b4712b6896649
#
_entry.id   23f2e23cbf58de70fa8b4712b6896649
#
_cell.length_a   1.000
_cell.length_b   1.000
_cell.length_c   1.000
_cell.angle_alpha   90.00
_cell.angle_beta   90.00
_cell.angle_gamma   90.00
#
_symmetry.space_group_name_H-M   'P 1'
#
loop_
_entity.id
_entity.type
_entity.pdbx_description
1 polymer ?
#
loop_
_entity_poly.entity_id
_entity_poly.type
_entity_poly.pdbx_seq_one_letter_code
_entity_poly.pdbx_strand_id
1 'polypeptide(L)'
;MGFKSFQDGDSLSVATYGRTVAVEKKEETGLANPAPLGLLGFGMTTVLLNIHNAGIIDATSLGMILAMGIFYGGLAQVIAGIMEFKKGNVFGATAFSSYGLFWWSLVGLLLLPKMGYADPVGKGGMAAYFFMWGLFTFCMYISTLKKNRALQTVFFTLFILFFMLMISELSGSEALLHLTGYEGILCGASAIYLAIAEITNEIYGQEVLPIGEIKEVEEARPEYPPGRMPPGPPVRGYRPTAPRFGGEEHPSSPYGGWR
;
A
#
# COMPACT_ATOMS: atom_id res chain seq x y z
N MET A 1 37.14 18.12 -34.40
CA MET A 1 35.75 17.73 -34.71
C MET A 1 34.95 17.85 -33.44
N GLY A 2 34.09 18.86 -33.38
CA GLY A 2 33.40 19.24 -32.14
C GLY A 2 32.15 18.41 -31.87
N PHE A 3 32.03 17.93 -30.65
CA PHE A 3 30.79 17.39 -30.13
C PHE A 3 29.85 18.57 -29.81
N LYS A 4 28.74 18.69 -30.54
CA LYS A 4 27.62 19.52 -30.10
C LYS A 4 26.79 18.73 -29.09
N SER A 5 26.75 19.17 -27.84
CA SER A 5 25.79 18.72 -26.84
C SER A 5 24.42 19.30 -27.22
N PHE A 6 23.49 18.46 -27.57
CA PHE A 6 22.05 18.79 -27.53
C PHE A 6 21.59 18.61 -26.10
N GLN A 7 21.30 19.72 -25.44
CA GLN A 7 20.51 19.76 -24.22
C GLN A 7 19.04 19.92 -24.65
N ASP A 8 18.33 18.82 -24.75
CA ASP A 8 16.87 18.84 -24.69
C ASP A 8 16.46 18.13 -23.41
N GLY A 9 15.52 18.77 -22.70
CA GLY A 9 15.18 18.45 -21.32
C GLY A 9 14.71 17.01 -21.11
N ASP A 10 15.14 16.47 -19.98
CA ASP A 10 14.52 15.41 -19.19
C ASP A 10 14.52 13.96 -19.69
N SER A 11 15.31 13.58 -20.69
CA SER A 11 15.54 12.16 -21.00
C SER A 11 17.02 11.82 -21.08
N LEU A 12 17.51 10.94 -20.19
CA LEU A 12 18.82 10.32 -20.32
C LEU A 12 18.73 9.20 -21.36
N SER A 13 19.26 9.43 -22.58
CA SER A 13 19.38 8.38 -23.58
C SER A 13 20.77 7.73 -23.50
N VAL A 14 20.82 6.45 -23.19
CA VAL A 14 22.04 5.65 -23.31
C VAL A 14 22.00 4.92 -24.65
N ALA A 15 22.86 5.34 -25.58
CA ALA A 15 22.99 4.68 -26.87
C ALA A 15 23.93 3.48 -26.72
N THR A 16 23.37 2.27 -26.76
CA THR A 16 24.14 1.04 -26.90
C THR A 16 23.62 0.31 -28.14
N TYR A 17 24.47 0.19 -29.16
CA TYR A 17 24.23 -0.58 -30.38
C TYR A 17 22.92 -0.22 -31.17
N GLY A 18 22.77 1.05 -31.55
CA GLY A 18 21.76 1.43 -32.57
C GLY A 18 20.30 1.42 -32.11
N ARG A 19 20.03 1.27 -30.83
CA ARG A 19 18.68 1.38 -30.26
C ARG A 19 18.68 2.31 -29.05
N THR A 20 18.05 3.46 -29.19
CA THR A 20 17.80 4.38 -28.09
C THR A 20 16.67 3.79 -27.24
N VAL A 21 16.98 3.30 -26.04
CA VAL A 21 15.97 2.97 -25.05
C VAL A 21 15.76 4.24 -24.22
N ALA A 22 14.61 4.87 -24.39
CA ALA A 22 14.20 5.95 -23.50
C ALA A 22 13.93 5.30 -22.13
N VAL A 23 14.80 5.55 -21.17
CA VAL A 23 14.51 5.28 -19.76
C VAL A 23 13.61 6.43 -19.32
N GLU A 24 12.31 6.18 -19.20
CA GLU A 24 11.43 7.13 -18.54
C GLU A 24 11.95 7.35 -17.12
N LYS A 25 12.58 8.50 -16.92
CA LYS A 25 12.92 8.96 -15.57
C LYS A 25 11.58 9.23 -14.88
N LYS A 26 11.19 8.37 -13.95
CA LYS A 26 10.04 8.63 -13.09
C LYS A 26 10.27 10.02 -12.49
N GLU A 27 9.43 10.98 -12.85
CA GLU A 27 9.50 12.33 -12.28
C GLU A 27 9.49 12.17 -10.76
N GLU A 28 10.59 12.55 -10.12
CA GLU A 28 10.61 12.69 -8.67
C GLU A 28 9.66 13.84 -8.37
N THR A 29 8.54 13.55 -7.73
CA THR A 29 7.50 14.53 -7.40
C THR A 29 8.00 15.65 -6.49
N GLY A 30 9.26 15.66 -6.10
CA GLY A 30 9.85 16.61 -5.14
C GLY A 30 9.19 16.55 -3.74
N LEU A 31 8.28 15.61 -3.53
CA LEU A 31 7.56 15.43 -2.29
C LEU A 31 8.34 14.46 -1.39
N ALA A 32 8.61 14.87 -0.14
CA ALA A 32 9.19 13.97 0.86
C ALA A 32 8.32 12.73 1.09
N ASN A 33 8.92 11.64 1.58
CA ASN A 33 8.19 10.41 1.86
C ASN A 33 7.17 10.59 2.99
N PRO A 34 5.84 10.52 2.75
CA PRO A 34 4.84 10.71 3.80
C PRO A 34 4.57 9.45 4.63
N ALA A 35 5.06 8.29 4.20
CA ALA A 35 4.76 7.01 4.85
C ALA A 35 5.21 6.95 6.32
N PRO A 36 6.38 7.46 6.72
CA PRO A 36 6.77 7.50 8.13
C PRO A 36 5.79 8.24 9.03
N LEU A 37 5.24 9.38 8.57
CA LEU A 37 4.23 10.12 9.33
C LEU A 37 2.97 9.28 9.54
N GLY A 38 2.48 8.63 8.48
CA GLY A 38 1.32 7.76 8.57
C GLY A 38 1.53 6.56 9.48
N LEU A 39 2.69 5.91 9.36
CA LEU A 39 3.07 4.75 10.20
C LEU A 39 3.23 5.13 11.67
N LEU A 40 3.83 6.28 11.99
CA LEU A 40 3.95 6.76 13.37
C LEU A 40 2.57 7.15 13.94
N GLY A 41 1.75 7.85 13.16
CA GLY A 41 0.39 8.20 13.54
C GLY A 41 -0.43 6.95 13.93
N PHE A 42 -0.37 5.93 13.09
CA PHE A 42 -0.95 4.63 13.37
C PHE A 42 -0.31 3.95 14.60
N GLY A 43 1.00 3.74 14.56
CA GLY A 43 1.72 2.90 15.52
C GLY A 43 1.65 3.43 16.95
N MET A 44 1.94 4.72 17.17
CA MET A 44 1.90 5.33 18.52
C MET A 44 0.48 5.33 19.08
N THR A 45 -0.52 5.66 18.27
CA THR A 45 -1.92 5.66 18.74
C THR A 45 -2.40 4.24 19.05
N THR A 46 -2.01 3.25 18.24
CA THR A 46 -2.32 1.83 18.46
C THR A 46 -1.67 1.31 19.74
N VAL A 47 -0.39 1.63 19.99
CA VAL A 47 0.29 1.24 21.23
C VAL A 47 -0.44 1.81 22.44
N LEU A 48 -0.77 3.11 22.44
CA LEU A 48 -1.42 3.77 23.57
C LEU A 48 -2.81 3.19 23.87
N LEU A 49 -3.61 2.92 22.84
CA LEU A 49 -4.90 2.24 23.02
C LEU A 49 -4.70 0.84 23.61
N ASN A 50 -3.71 0.11 23.15
CA ASN A 50 -3.54 -1.28 23.52
C ASN A 50 -2.80 -1.47 24.85
N ILE A 51 -2.02 -0.51 25.32
CA ILE A 51 -1.56 -0.45 26.71
C ILE A 51 -2.76 -0.35 27.67
N HIS A 52 -3.81 0.39 27.30
CA HIS A 52 -5.06 0.43 28.04
C HIS A 52 -5.83 -0.91 27.97
N ASN A 53 -5.99 -1.47 26.77
CA ASN A 53 -6.67 -2.76 26.58
C ASN A 53 -5.96 -3.90 27.33
N ALA A 54 -4.63 -3.85 27.44
CA ALA A 54 -3.83 -4.80 28.21
C ALA A 54 -3.94 -4.62 29.74
N GLY A 55 -4.66 -3.60 30.22
CA GLY A 55 -4.81 -3.31 31.64
C GLY A 55 -3.56 -2.73 32.32
N ILE A 56 -2.58 -2.25 31.53
CA ILE A 56 -1.34 -1.66 32.05
C ILE A 56 -1.58 -0.23 32.55
N ILE A 57 -2.47 0.51 31.90
CA ILE A 57 -2.96 1.83 32.34
C ILE A 57 -4.47 1.79 32.53
N ASP A 58 -4.98 2.63 33.41
CA ASP A 58 -6.36 2.61 33.83
C ASP A 58 -7.31 3.42 32.89
N ALA A 59 -8.60 3.38 33.20
CA ALA A 59 -9.65 4.06 32.40
C ALA A 59 -9.52 5.59 32.36
N THR A 60 -8.77 6.21 33.27
CA THR A 60 -8.54 7.67 33.26
C THR A 60 -7.71 8.11 32.05
N SER A 61 -6.97 7.17 31.44
CA SER A 61 -6.14 7.37 30.25
C SER A 61 -6.95 7.55 28.95
N LEU A 62 -8.26 7.25 28.97
CA LEU A 62 -9.10 7.29 27.76
C LEU A 62 -9.07 8.65 27.08
N GLY A 63 -9.04 9.75 27.82
CA GLY A 63 -8.97 11.10 27.27
C GLY A 63 -7.72 11.33 26.39
N MET A 64 -6.57 10.83 26.83
CA MET A 64 -5.32 10.89 26.07
C MET A 64 -5.42 10.03 24.78
N ILE A 65 -6.00 8.82 24.88
CA ILE A 65 -6.18 7.91 23.75
C ILE A 65 -7.11 8.58 22.69
N LEU A 66 -8.22 9.21 23.13
CA LEU A 66 -9.13 9.92 22.22
C LEU A 66 -8.43 11.08 21.54
N ALA A 67 -7.63 11.87 22.26
CA ALA A 67 -6.86 12.97 21.69
C ALA A 67 -5.86 12.44 20.63
N MET A 68 -5.13 11.40 20.92
CA MET A 68 -4.23 10.74 19.95
C MET A 68 -5.01 10.20 18.75
N GLY A 69 -6.17 9.60 18.95
CA GLY A 69 -7.04 9.11 17.89
C GLY A 69 -7.57 10.23 16.98
N ILE A 70 -7.82 11.43 17.49
CA ILE A 70 -8.25 12.57 16.68
C ILE A 70 -7.08 13.13 15.88
N PHE A 71 -5.97 13.47 16.56
CA PHE A 71 -4.93 14.30 15.95
C PHE A 71 -3.84 13.48 15.27
N TYR A 72 -3.39 12.39 15.86
CA TYR A 72 -2.26 11.67 15.31
C TYR A 72 -2.67 10.39 14.58
N GLY A 73 -3.43 9.52 15.20
CA GLY A 73 -4.01 8.35 14.53
C GLY A 73 -4.98 8.75 13.40
N GLY A 74 -5.76 9.80 13.58
CA GLY A 74 -6.71 10.32 12.60
C GLY A 74 -6.06 11.30 11.61
N LEU A 75 -5.92 12.55 12.03
CA LEU A 75 -5.57 13.67 11.15
C LEU A 75 -4.22 13.45 10.45
N ALA A 76 -3.17 13.10 11.18
CA ALA A 76 -1.84 12.91 10.57
C ALA A 76 -1.83 11.79 9.55
N GLN A 77 -2.55 10.67 9.80
CA GLN A 77 -2.69 9.60 8.80
C GLN A 77 -3.47 10.05 7.57
N VAL A 78 -4.55 10.81 7.73
CA VAL A 78 -5.30 11.35 6.57
C VAL A 78 -4.42 12.28 5.75
N ILE A 79 -3.64 13.15 6.38
CA ILE A 79 -2.66 14.00 5.69
C ILE A 79 -1.64 13.16 4.93
N ALA A 80 -1.04 12.15 5.57
CA ALA A 80 -0.12 11.23 4.91
C ALA A 80 -0.77 10.54 3.71
N GLY A 81 -2.01 10.08 3.84
CA GLY A 81 -2.78 9.47 2.75
C GLY A 81 -2.99 10.40 1.56
N ILE A 82 -3.33 11.67 1.80
CA ILE A 82 -3.48 12.69 0.76
C ILE A 82 -2.13 12.93 0.05
N MET A 83 -1.02 12.97 0.79
CA MET A 83 0.31 13.12 0.21
C MET A 83 0.72 11.88 -0.61
N GLU A 84 0.34 10.69 -0.18
CA GLU A 84 0.56 9.45 -0.95
C GLU A 84 -0.23 9.43 -2.27
N PHE A 85 -1.45 10.00 -2.31
CA PHE A 85 -2.16 10.22 -3.57
C PHE A 85 -1.36 11.07 -4.54
N LYS A 86 -0.76 12.17 -4.06
CA LYS A 86 0.08 13.05 -4.88
C LYS A 86 1.36 12.36 -5.36
N LYS A 87 1.89 11.41 -4.57
CA LYS A 87 3.06 10.59 -4.90
C LYS A 87 2.73 9.45 -5.89
N GLY A 88 1.44 9.19 -6.16
CA GLY A 88 0.98 8.07 -6.99
C GLY A 88 1.08 6.70 -6.31
N ASN A 89 1.23 6.66 -4.98
CA ASN A 89 1.26 5.42 -4.21
C ASN A 89 -0.15 5.01 -3.75
N VAL A 90 -0.84 4.24 -4.59
CA VAL A 90 -2.22 3.78 -4.32
C VAL A 90 -2.34 3.01 -3.00
N PHE A 91 -1.35 2.16 -2.67
CA PHE A 91 -1.37 1.38 -1.43
C PHE A 91 -1.31 2.30 -0.21
N GLY A 92 -0.32 3.19 -0.13
CA GLY A 92 -0.16 4.13 0.98
C GLY A 92 -1.34 5.10 1.10
N ALA A 93 -1.82 5.62 -0.04
CA ALA A 93 -2.97 6.51 -0.09
C ALA A 93 -4.24 5.84 0.49
N THR A 94 -4.53 4.61 0.07
CA THR A 94 -5.67 3.84 0.57
C THR A 94 -5.51 3.47 2.04
N ALA A 95 -4.34 2.95 2.43
CA ALA A 95 -4.08 2.52 3.80
C ALA A 95 -4.19 3.69 4.79
N PHE A 96 -3.39 4.75 4.60
CA PHE A 96 -3.34 5.84 5.58
C PHE A 96 -4.64 6.63 5.64
N SER A 97 -5.30 6.92 4.50
CA SER A 97 -6.60 7.59 4.52
C SER A 97 -7.65 6.74 5.24
N SER A 98 -7.72 5.44 4.95
CA SER A 98 -8.69 4.55 5.55
C SER A 98 -8.47 4.38 7.06
N TYR A 99 -7.24 4.13 7.50
CA TYR A 99 -6.96 3.98 8.94
C TYR A 99 -7.04 5.30 9.70
N GLY A 100 -6.74 6.43 9.06
CA GLY A 100 -7.01 7.73 9.67
C GLY A 100 -8.49 7.95 9.93
N LEU A 101 -9.35 7.61 8.97
CA LEU A 101 -10.81 7.66 9.12
C LEU A 101 -11.35 6.55 10.05
N PHE A 102 -10.69 5.39 10.13
CA PHE A 102 -10.97 4.40 11.18
C PHE A 102 -10.81 5.03 12.57
N TRP A 103 -9.69 5.71 12.85
CA TRP A 103 -9.48 6.37 14.12
C TRP A 103 -10.56 7.41 14.42
N TRP A 104 -10.93 8.23 13.46
CA TRP A 104 -12.00 9.21 13.66
C TRP A 104 -13.35 8.54 13.91
N SER A 105 -13.67 7.48 13.18
CA SER A 105 -14.93 6.75 13.42
C SER A 105 -14.93 6.03 14.77
N LEU A 106 -13.81 5.43 15.19
CA LEU A 106 -13.69 4.81 16.52
C LEU A 106 -13.87 5.85 17.65
N VAL A 107 -13.20 7.00 17.54
CA VAL A 107 -13.37 8.09 18.48
C VAL A 107 -14.83 8.58 18.47
N GLY A 108 -15.44 8.72 17.30
CA GLY A 108 -16.85 9.08 17.16
C GLY A 108 -17.78 8.12 17.88
N LEU A 109 -17.57 6.80 17.71
CA LEU A 109 -18.36 5.76 18.40
C LEU A 109 -18.27 5.87 19.94
N LEU A 110 -17.17 6.39 20.48
CA LEU A 110 -16.96 6.55 21.92
C LEU A 110 -17.46 7.90 22.44
N LEU A 111 -17.41 8.96 21.63
CA LEU A 111 -17.78 10.32 22.04
C LEU A 111 -19.25 10.65 21.81
N LEU A 112 -19.85 10.26 20.68
CA LEU A 112 -21.24 10.60 20.34
C LEU A 112 -22.25 10.18 21.41
N PRO A 113 -22.15 8.97 22.01
CA PRO A 113 -23.01 8.60 23.13
C PRO A 113 -22.81 9.48 24.37
N LYS A 114 -21.56 9.83 24.69
CA LYS A 114 -21.26 10.70 25.84
C LYS A 114 -21.80 12.12 25.65
N MET A 115 -21.92 12.58 24.39
CA MET A 115 -22.47 13.87 24.02
C MET A 115 -24.01 13.85 23.91
N GLY A 116 -24.64 12.68 24.03
CA GLY A 116 -26.08 12.52 23.90
C GLY A 116 -26.62 12.51 22.46
N TYR A 117 -25.77 12.32 21.46
CA TYR A 117 -26.17 12.28 20.04
C TYR A 117 -26.51 10.86 19.54
N ALA A 118 -26.15 9.85 20.28
CA ALA A 118 -26.42 8.44 19.92
C ALA A 118 -26.45 7.56 21.16
N ASP A 119 -27.06 6.40 21.05
CA ASP A 119 -26.91 5.35 22.06
C ASP A 119 -25.54 4.64 21.94
N PRO A 120 -25.00 4.10 23.04
CA PRO A 120 -23.79 3.29 22.98
C PRO A 120 -23.97 2.09 22.04
N VAL A 121 -22.94 1.84 21.23
CA VAL A 121 -22.96 0.68 20.30
C VAL A 121 -22.93 -0.61 21.08
N GLY A 122 -23.88 -1.50 20.79
CA GLY A 122 -23.92 -2.84 21.43
C GLY A 122 -22.80 -3.75 20.89
N LYS A 123 -22.51 -4.83 21.64
CA LYS A 123 -21.44 -5.80 21.33
C LYS A 123 -21.47 -6.32 19.89
N GLY A 124 -22.66 -6.64 19.35
CA GLY A 124 -22.80 -7.11 17.97
C GLY A 124 -22.40 -6.06 16.94
N GLY A 125 -22.74 -4.79 17.19
CA GLY A 125 -22.37 -3.66 16.32
C GLY A 125 -20.86 -3.43 16.35
N MET A 126 -20.24 -3.42 17.53
CA MET A 126 -18.78 -3.28 17.66
C MET A 126 -18.05 -4.47 17.01
N ALA A 127 -18.54 -5.68 17.20
CA ALA A 127 -17.95 -6.86 16.57
C ALA A 127 -18.03 -6.80 15.04
N ALA A 128 -19.17 -6.37 14.48
CA ALA A 128 -19.31 -6.16 13.04
C ALA A 128 -18.37 -5.07 12.51
N TYR A 129 -18.21 -3.98 13.25
CA TYR A 129 -17.26 -2.91 12.94
C TYR A 129 -15.83 -3.45 12.86
N PHE A 130 -15.35 -4.18 13.88
CA PHE A 130 -14.02 -4.77 13.88
C PHE A 130 -13.86 -5.86 12.82
N PHE A 131 -14.89 -6.66 12.55
CA PHE A 131 -14.86 -7.63 11.46
C PHE A 131 -14.61 -6.99 10.10
N MET A 132 -15.32 -5.92 9.77
CA MET A 132 -15.14 -5.23 8.49
C MET A 132 -13.74 -4.62 8.35
N TRP A 133 -13.20 -4.05 9.42
CA TRP A 133 -11.82 -3.55 9.40
C TRP A 133 -10.80 -4.68 9.35
N GLY A 134 -11.07 -5.80 9.98
CA GLY A 134 -10.25 -7.02 9.88
C GLY A 134 -10.21 -7.57 8.45
N LEU A 135 -11.37 -7.64 7.79
CA LEU A 135 -11.48 -8.07 6.39
C LEU A 135 -10.75 -7.12 5.43
N PHE A 136 -10.95 -5.81 5.60
CA PHE A 136 -10.20 -4.80 4.84
C PHE A 136 -8.70 -4.97 5.01
N THR A 137 -8.24 -5.12 6.25
CA THR A 137 -6.83 -5.27 6.58
C THR A 137 -6.25 -6.57 6.03
N PHE A 138 -6.99 -7.67 6.05
CA PHE A 138 -6.59 -8.93 5.44
C PHE A 138 -6.39 -8.79 3.91
N CYS A 139 -7.29 -8.10 3.22
CA CYS A 139 -7.12 -7.82 1.80
C CYS A 139 -5.89 -6.94 1.54
N MET A 140 -5.67 -5.93 2.39
CA MET A 140 -4.47 -5.09 2.31
C MET A 140 -3.19 -5.87 2.61
N TYR A 141 -3.22 -6.81 3.57
CA TYR A 141 -2.09 -7.70 3.85
C TYR A 141 -1.64 -8.49 2.62
N ILE A 142 -2.58 -9.06 1.84
CA ILE A 142 -2.25 -9.76 0.60
C ILE A 142 -1.46 -8.85 -0.35
N SER A 143 -1.83 -7.56 -0.42
CA SER A 143 -1.12 -6.59 -1.26
C SER A 143 0.30 -6.28 -0.77
N THR A 144 0.62 -6.55 0.51
CA THR A 144 1.97 -6.36 1.05
C THR A 144 2.95 -7.47 0.68
N LEU A 145 2.48 -8.62 0.20
CA LEU A 145 3.31 -9.79 -0.06
C LEU A 145 4.44 -9.55 -1.08
N LYS A 146 4.30 -8.52 -1.92
CA LYS A 146 5.34 -8.04 -2.86
C LYS A 146 6.09 -6.79 -2.38
N LYS A 147 5.92 -6.41 -1.13
CA LYS A 147 6.57 -5.25 -0.51
C LYS A 147 7.76 -5.72 0.35
N ASN A 148 7.99 -5.06 1.49
CA ASN A 148 9.03 -5.47 2.44
C ASN A 148 8.43 -6.29 3.60
N ARG A 149 9.29 -7.05 4.32
CA ARG A 149 8.86 -7.93 5.41
C ARG A 149 8.33 -7.16 6.63
N ALA A 150 8.90 -5.99 6.92
CA ALA A 150 8.44 -5.17 8.03
C ALA A 150 6.99 -4.71 7.81
N LEU A 151 6.64 -4.25 6.59
CA LEU A 151 5.27 -3.89 6.25
C LEU A 151 4.31 -5.09 6.31
N GLN A 152 4.77 -6.28 5.86
CA GLN A 152 3.98 -7.51 6.01
C GLN A 152 3.67 -7.80 7.46
N THR A 153 4.65 -7.64 8.35
CA THR A 153 4.45 -7.83 9.80
C THR A 153 3.40 -6.88 10.35
N VAL A 154 3.45 -5.59 9.99
CA VAL A 154 2.44 -4.60 10.42
C VAL A 154 1.03 -5.04 10.02
N PHE A 155 0.81 -5.38 8.74
CA PHE A 155 -0.53 -5.74 8.28
C PHE A 155 -0.98 -7.13 8.76
N PHE A 156 -0.05 -8.06 8.95
CA PHE A 156 -0.33 -9.37 9.53
C PHE A 156 -0.82 -9.24 10.97
N THR A 157 -0.08 -8.56 11.82
CA THR A 157 -0.49 -8.34 13.21
C THR A 157 -1.76 -7.50 13.29
N LEU A 158 -1.95 -6.52 12.42
CA LEU A 158 -3.13 -5.66 12.43
C LEU A 158 -4.43 -6.42 12.09
N PHE A 159 -4.44 -7.33 11.10
CA PHE A 159 -5.66 -8.09 10.85
C PHE A 159 -5.96 -9.08 11.99
N ILE A 160 -4.93 -9.66 12.61
CA ILE A 160 -5.08 -10.47 13.81
C ILE A 160 -5.70 -9.63 14.95
N LEU A 161 -5.18 -8.43 15.19
CA LEU A 161 -5.70 -7.50 16.19
C LEU A 161 -7.20 -7.24 16.00
N PHE A 162 -7.65 -6.93 14.79
CA PHE A 162 -9.06 -6.66 14.53
C PHE A 162 -9.95 -7.88 14.79
N PHE A 163 -9.52 -9.08 14.41
CA PHE A 163 -10.28 -10.29 14.71
C PHE A 163 -10.27 -10.62 16.20
N MET A 164 -9.17 -10.39 16.90
CA MET A 164 -9.13 -10.55 18.36
C MET A 164 -10.03 -9.53 19.06
N LEU A 165 -10.06 -8.27 18.64
CA LEU A 165 -11.00 -7.27 19.14
C LEU A 165 -12.45 -7.69 18.92
N MET A 166 -12.79 -8.19 17.73
CA MET A 166 -14.13 -8.72 17.41
C MET A 166 -14.54 -9.83 18.39
N ILE A 167 -13.66 -10.80 18.60
CA ILE A 167 -13.95 -11.94 19.47
C ILE A 167 -14.02 -11.48 20.94
N SER A 168 -13.17 -10.54 21.35
CA SER A 168 -13.18 -9.92 22.68
C SER A 168 -14.53 -9.25 22.97
N GLU A 169 -15.05 -8.46 22.04
CA GLU A 169 -16.35 -7.81 22.17
C GLU A 169 -17.49 -8.82 22.30
N LEU A 170 -17.53 -9.85 21.46
CA LEU A 170 -18.57 -10.87 21.50
C LEU A 170 -18.53 -11.69 22.80
N SER A 171 -17.35 -12.08 23.26
CA SER A 171 -17.19 -12.88 24.46
C SER A 171 -17.39 -12.08 25.75
N GLY A 172 -17.05 -10.79 25.73
CA GLY A 172 -16.96 -9.96 26.93
C GLY A 172 -15.91 -10.41 27.93
N SER A 173 -14.91 -11.18 27.48
CA SER A 173 -13.83 -11.71 28.31
C SER A 173 -12.73 -10.65 28.50
N GLU A 174 -12.53 -10.22 29.74
CA GLU A 174 -11.46 -9.29 30.10
C GLU A 174 -10.07 -9.89 29.84
N ALA A 175 -9.89 -11.18 30.14
CA ALA A 175 -8.63 -11.87 29.87
C ALA A 175 -8.29 -11.90 28.38
N LEU A 176 -9.30 -12.07 27.51
CA LEU A 176 -9.10 -12.00 26.08
C LEU A 176 -8.81 -10.57 25.60
N LEU A 177 -9.45 -9.57 26.21
CA LEU A 177 -9.15 -8.16 25.93
C LEU A 177 -7.71 -7.81 26.31
N HIS A 178 -7.23 -8.29 27.47
CA HIS A 178 -5.83 -8.09 27.86
C HIS A 178 -4.86 -8.75 26.87
N LEU A 179 -5.12 -10.00 26.46
CA LEU A 179 -4.31 -10.67 25.44
C LEU A 179 -4.31 -9.89 24.11
N THR A 180 -5.48 -9.41 23.70
CA THR A 180 -5.64 -8.56 22.52
C THR A 180 -4.82 -7.27 22.66
N GLY A 181 -4.77 -6.69 23.85
CA GLY A 181 -3.95 -5.51 24.14
C GLY A 181 -2.46 -5.77 23.93
N TYR A 182 -1.93 -6.91 24.40
CA TYR A 182 -0.52 -7.27 24.16
C TYR A 182 -0.21 -7.47 22.68
N GLU A 183 -1.11 -8.11 21.94
CA GLU A 183 -0.97 -8.25 20.48
C GLU A 183 -0.99 -6.88 19.80
N GLY A 184 -1.89 -5.99 20.18
CA GLY A 184 -2.00 -4.64 19.63
C GLY A 184 -0.77 -3.76 19.94
N ILE A 185 -0.11 -3.95 21.10
CA ILE A 185 1.18 -3.30 21.39
C ILE A 185 2.24 -3.78 20.39
N LEU A 186 2.31 -5.08 20.11
CA LEU A 186 3.23 -5.64 19.12
C LEU A 186 2.95 -5.06 17.72
N CYS A 187 1.69 -4.99 17.33
CA CYS A 187 1.26 -4.41 16.07
C CYS A 187 1.71 -2.95 15.93
N GLY A 188 1.39 -2.12 16.91
CA GLY A 188 1.78 -0.70 16.88
C GLY A 188 3.30 -0.49 16.92
N ALA A 189 4.02 -1.30 17.73
CA ALA A 189 5.48 -1.26 17.78
C ALA A 189 6.12 -1.64 16.44
N SER A 190 5.57 -2.61 15.71
CA SER A 190 6.06 -3.00 14.38
C SER A 190 5.93 -1.85 13.36
N ALA A 191 4.86 -1.07 13.44
CA ALA A 191 4.65 0.10 12.58
C ALA A 191 5.61 1.26 12.95
N ILE A 192 5.84 1.48 14.25
CA ILE A 192 6.84 2.45 14.72
C ILE A 192 8.23 2.06 14.23
N TYR A 193 8.60 0.78 14.33
CA TYR A 193 9.88 0.29 13.82
C TYR A 193 10.04 0.58 12.33
N LEU A 194 9.04 0.24 11.51
CA LEU A 194 9.09 0.47 10.07
C LEU A 194 9.25 1.96 9.76
N ALA A 195 8.49 2.83 10.44
CA ALA A 195 8.59 4.27 10.25
C ALA A 195 10.00 4.81 10.55
N ILE A 196 10.57 4.41 11.69
CA ILE A 196 11.92 4.83 12.09
C ILE A 196 12.97 4.25 11.14
N ALA A 197 12.78 3.01 10.67
CA ALA A 197 13.66 2.39 9.70
C ALA A 197 13.67 3.17 8.37
N GLU A 198 12.48 3.53 7.85
CA GLU A 198 12.38 4.34 6.62
C GLU A 198 13.08 5.70 6.77
N ILE A 199 12.82 6.42 7.87
CA ILE A 199 13.46 7.71 8.14
C ILE A 199 14.99 7.57 8.23
N THR A 200 15.45 6.58 8.99
CA THR A 200 16.88 6.38 9.23
C THR A 200 17.59 6.00 7.94
N ASN A 201 17.05 5.03 7.20
CA ASN A 201 17.64 4.56 5.95
C ASN A 201 17.68 5.66 4.88
N GLU A 202 16.64 6.50 4.79
CA GLU A 202 16.60 7.64 3.89
C GLU A 202 17.68 8.67 4.23
N ILE A 203 17.80 9.06 5.53
CA ILE A 203 18.78 10.06 5.97
C ILE A 203 20.23 9.58 5.78
N TYR A 204 20.49 8.29 6.04
CA TYR A 204 21.84 7.73 5.88
C TYR A 204 22.17 7.30 4.45
N GLY A 205 21.16 7.26 3.53
CA GLY A 205 21.32 6.83 2.16
C GLY A 205 21.70 5.35 2.00
N GLN A 206 21.47 4.54 3.03
CA GLN A 206 21.75 3.09 3.05
C GLN A 206 20.84 2.39 4.07
N GLU A 207 20.70 1.07 3.95
CA GLU A 207 19.96 0.26 4.90
C GLU A 207 20.73 0.14 6.23
N VAL A 208 20.35 0.98 7.21
CA VAL A 208 20.85 0.93 8.59
C VAL A 208 19.97 0.03 9.45
N LEU A 209 18.65 0.15 9.29
CA LEU A 209 17.66 -0.67 9.96
C LEU A 209 16.98 -1.57 8.91
N PRO A 210 17.08 -2.91 9.04
CA PRO A 210 16.59 -3.82 8.01
C PRO A 210 15.05 -3.82 7.95
N ILE A 211 14.50 -3.60 6.77
CA ILE A 211 13.07 -3.72 6.51
C ILE A 211 12.70 -4.99 5.75
N GLY A 212 13.70 -5.72 5.29
CA GLY A 212 13.53 -6.98 4.55
C GLY A 212 12.88 -6.77 3.19
N GLU A 213 13.49 -5.95 2.34
CA GLU A 213 13.04 -5.72 0.97
C GLU A 213 12.96 -7.03 0.18
N ILE A 214 11.85 -7.21 -0.54
CA ILE A 214 11.67 -8.33 -1.46
C ILE A 214 12.20 -7.87 -2.81
N LYS A 215 13.40 -8.35 -3.17
CA LYS A 215 13.96 -8.11 -4.49
C LYS A 215 13.16 -8.95 -5.50
N GLU A 216 12.54 -8.30 -6.48
CA GLU A 216 12.07 -9.03 -7.65
C GLU A 216 13.29 -9.65 -8.33
N VAL A 217 13.26 -10.98 -8.50
CA VAL A 217 14.25 -11.64 -9.36
C VAL A 217 13.95 -11.14 -10.76
N GLU A 218 14.77 -10.22 -11.25
CA GLU A 218 14.74 -9.84 -12.66
C GLU A 218 15.07 -11.11 -13.45
N GLU A 219 14.04 -11.77 -13.99
CA GLU A 219 14.25 -12.89 -14.91
C GLU A 219 15.15 -12.36 -16.03
N ALA A 220 16.37 -12.83 -16.05
CA ALA A 220 17.32 -12.50 -17.11
C ALA A 220 16.63 -12.76 -18.45
N ARG A 221 16.26 -11.70 -19.15
CA ARG A 221 15.71 -11.85 -20.49
C ARG A 221 16.73 -12.63 -21.28
N PRO A 222 16.33 -13.75 -21.93
CA PRO A 222 17.27 -14.52 -22.72
C PRO A 222 17.94 -13.59 -23.71
N GLU A 223 19.28 -13.56 -23.64
CA GLU A 223 20.11 -12.75 -24.52
C GLU A 223 20.05 -13.39 -25.92
N TYR A 224 19.25 -12.82 -26.80
CA TYR A 224 19.16 -13.30 -28.18
C TYR A 224 20.39 -12.79 -28.97
N PRO A 225 21.11 -13.67 -29.69
CA PRO A 225 22.22 -13.24 -30.52
C PRO A 225 21.76 -12.20 -31.56
N PRO A 226 22.63 -11.25 -31.93
CA PRO A 226 22.29 -10.18 -32.88
C PRO A 226 21.69 -10.77 -34.16
N GLY A 227 20.50 -10.33 -34.52
CA GLY A 227 19.79 -10.73 -35.75
C GLY A 227 18.69 -11.79 -35.60
N ARG A 228 18.48 -12.35 -34.41
CA ARG A 228 17.29 -13.18 -34.14
C ARG A 228 16.26 -12.37 -33.35
N MET A 229 15.15 -12.04 -33.99
CA MET A 229 13.98 -11.55 -33.27
C MET A 229 13.44 -12.66 -32.35
N PRO A 230 13.03 -12.34 -31.10
CA PRO A 230 12.33 -13.29 -30.27
C PRO A 230 11.07 -13.77 -31.00
N PRO A 231 10.69 -15.07 -30.89
CA PRO A 231 9.40 -15.50 -31.37
C PRO A 231 8.33 -14.62 -30.78
N GLY A 232 7.48 -14.03 -31.63
CA GLY A 232 6.34 -13.22 -31.18
C GLY A 232 5.49 -14.03 -30.20
N PRO A 233 4.77 -13.38 -29.30
CA PRO A 233 3.87 -14.07 -28.37
C PRO A 233 2.94 -15.00 -29.18
N PRO A 234 2.62 -16.20 -28.68
CA PRO A 234 1.76 -17.13 -29.38
C PRO A 234 0.43 -16.42 -29.68
N VAL A 235 0.15 -16.21 -30.97
CA VAL A 235 -1.09 -15.63 -31.43
C VAL A 235 -2.18 -16.67 -31.17
N ARG A 236 -2.93 -16.47 -30.10
CA ARG A 236 -4.06 -17.34 -29.76
C ARG A 236 -5.08 -17.26 -30.90
N GLY A 237 -5.15 -18.28 -31.70
CA GLY A 237 -6.20 -18.41 -32.72
C GLY A 237 -5.77 -18.32 -34.18
N TYR A 238 -4.49 -18.17 -34.51
CA TYR A 238 -4.04 -18.32 -35.90
C TYR A 238 -3.90 -19.80 -36.25
N ARG A 239 -4.91 -20.35 -36.94
CA ARG A 239 -4.83 -21.63 -37.66
C ARG A 239 -4.24 -21.28 -39.03
N PRO A 240 -3.03 -21.76 -39.39
CA PRO A 240 -2.52 -21.58 -40.76
C PRO A 240 -3.49 -22.33 -41.70
N THR A 241 -4.20 -21.60 -42.53
CA THR A 241 -4.85 -22.20 -43.70
C THR A 241 -3.74 -22.57 -44.68
N ALA A 242 -3.63 -23.83 -45.02
CA ALA A 242 -2.71 -24.30 -46.03
C ALA A 242 -2.92 -23.50 -47.33
N PRO A 243 -1.81 -23.18 -48.07
CA PRO A 243 -1.94 -22.51 -49.37
C PRO A 243 -2.71 -23.40 -50.32
N ARG A 244 -3.89 -22.96 -50.74
CA ARG A 244 -4.56 -23.55 -51.92
C ARG A 244 -3.79 -23.09 -53.16
N PHE A 245 -2.99 -23.98 -53.71
CA PHE A 245 -2.56 -23.88 -55.12
C PHE A 245 -3.75 -24.22 -55.99
N GLY A 246 -4.26 -23.27 -56.72
CA GLY A 246 -5.30 -23.46 -57.71
C GLY A 246 -5.56 -22.17 -58.41
N GLY A 247 -5.24 -22.16 -59.67
CA GLY A 247 -5.09 -21.04 -60.56
C GLY A 247 -6.37 -20.26 -60.91
N GLU A 248 -6.10 -19.28 -61.69
CA GLU A 248 -6.94 -18.61 -62.69
C GLU A 248 -7.62 -17.30 -62.33
N GLU A 249 -7.18 -16.31 -63.08
CA GLU A 249 -7.85 -15.24 -63.78
C GLU A 249 -8.22 -13.95 -63.05
N HIS A 250 -7.50 -12.90 -63.47
CA HIS A 250 -7.94 -11.51 -63.45
C HIS A 250 -9.27 -11.33 -64.22
N PRO A 251 -10.15 -10.43 -63.77
CA PRO A 251 -10.29 -9.20 -64.56
C PRO A 251 -10.43 -7.89 -63.75
N SER A 252 -9.74 -6.89 -64.32
CA SER A 252 -10.11 -5.48 -64.47
C SER A 252 -10.90 -4.74 -63.38
N SER A 253 -10.24 -3.69 -62.92
CA SER A 253 -10.80 -2.43 -62.37
C SER A 253 -11.94 -1.87 -63.22
N PRO A 254 -12.92 -1.19 -62.60
CA PRO A 254 -12.95 0.27 -62.81
C PRO A 254 -13.42 1.13 -61.60
N TYR A 255 -12.72 2.22 -61.44
CA TYR A 255 -13.12 3.59 -61.13
C TYR A 255 -14.36 3.92 -60.26
N GLY A 256 -14.12 4.91 -59.43
CA GLY A 256 -15.08 5.97 -59.04
C GLY A 256 -15.20 6.05 -57.52
N GLY A 257 -14.83 7.04 -56.74
CA GLY A 257 -14.98 8.45 -56.95
C GLY A 257 -15.99 9.01 -55.97
N TRP A 258 -15.58 10.06 -55.23
CA TRP A 258 -16.42 11.03 -54.52
C TRP A 258 -17.03 10.58 -53.13
N ARG A 259 -16.97 11.26 -52.05
CA ARG A 259 -16.71 12.66 -51.54
C ARG A 259 -16.34 12.56 -50.05
#